data_7989c8278c71c7b69e28ea889aa22a7f
#
_entry.id   7989c8278c71c7b69e28ea889aa22a7f
#
_cell.length_a   1.000
_cell.length_b   1.000
_cell.length_c   1.000
_cell.angle_alpha   90.00
_cell.angle_beta   90.00
_cell.angle_gamma   90.00
#
_symmetry.space_group_name_H-M   'P 1'
#
loop_
_entity.id
_entity.type
_entity.pdbx_description
1 polymer ?
#
loop_
_entity_poly.entity_id
_entity_poly.type
_entity_poly.pdbx_seq_one_letter_code
_entity_poly.pdbx_strand_id
1 'polypeptide(L)'
;MIFLVDHNLERHALILSGSISNQGWLDLLSIRFVTLEEVALSVESDDRVVWRFAQSNQMILLTANRRMKGKNSLEQVLREENTITSLPVITLGDGERFLQNYIYPEECVNQFLEIVLYINNYMGAGRLFIP
;
A
#
# COMPACT_ATOMS: atom_id res chain seq x y z
N MET A 1 -5.77 -6.00 -9.96
CA MET A 1 -4.79 -5.09 -9.33
C MET A 1 -4.28 -5.71 -8.05
N ILE A 2 -2.98 -5.84 -7.93
CA ILE A 2 -2.35 -6.55 -6.82
C ILE A 2 -1.67 -5.55 -5.88
N PHE A 3 -1.92 -5.72 -4.58
CA PHE A 3 -1.32 -4.90 -3.52
C PHE A 3 -0.36 -5.77 -2.70
N LEU A 4 0.90 -5.35 -2.64
CA LEU A 4 1.91 -5.98 -1.81
C LEU A 4 1.84 -5.36 -0.41
N VAL A 5 1.50 -6.17 0.58
CA VAL A 5 1.25 -5.70 1.94
C VAL A 5 2.50 -5.86 2.78
N ASP A 6 2.96 -4.76 3.37
CA ASP A 6 4.06 -4.77 4.33
C ASP A 6 3.71 -5.68 5.52
N HIS A 7 4.72 -6.38 6.05
CA HIS A 7 4.54 -7.36 7.13
C HIS A 7 3.73 -6.80 8.31
N ASN A 8 3.99 -5.58 8.71
CA ASN A 8 3.32 -4.95 9.85
C ASN A 8 1.86 -4.55 9.58
N LEU A 9 1.40 -4.66 8.35
CA LEU A 9 0.05 -4.28 7.94
C LEU A 9 -0.84 -5.46 7.53
N GLU A 10 -0.41 -6.68 7.71
CA GLU A 10 -1.19 -7.85 7.29
C GLU A 10 -2.59 -7.88 7.92
N ARG A 11 -2.69 -7.57 9.21
CA ARG A 11 -3.97 -7.50 9.92
C ARG A 11 -4.86 -6.38 9.40
N HIS A 12 -4.28 -5.21 9.17
CA HIS A 12 -4.99 -4.04 8.61
C HIS A 12 -5.51 -4.35 7.21
N ALA A 13 -4.72 -5.05 6.41
CA ALA A 13 -5.11 -5.45 5.06
C ALA A 13 -6.30 -6.41 5.06
N LEU A 14 -6.39 -7.31 6.03
CA LEU A 14 -7.54 -8.19 6.19
C LEU A 14 -8.81 -7.41 6.48
N ILE A 15 -8.74 -6.40 7.36
CA ILE A 15 -9.88 -5.55 7.70
C ILE A 15 -10.29 -4.72 6.47
N LEU A 16 -9.32 -4.14 5.78
CA LEU A 16 -9.55 -3.35 4.56
C LEU A 16 -10.20 -4.22 3.48
N SER A 17 -9.68 -5.41 3.25
CA SER A 17 -10.21 -6.37 2.29
C SER A 17 -11.65 -6.76 2.61
N GLY A 18 -11.96 -7.04 3.87
CA GLY A 18 -13.31 -7.37 4.31
C GLY A 18 -14.29 -6.22 4.04
N SER A 19 -13.90 -5.00 4.35
CA SER A 19 -14.72 -3.82 4.13
C SER A 19 -15.00 -3.58 2.63
N ILE A 20 -13.96 -3.71 1.81
CA ILE A 20 -14.07 -3.57 0.35
C ILE A 20 -14.95 -4.67 -0.24
N SER A 21 -14.80 -5.91 0.25
CA SER A 21 -15.60 -7.06 -0.18
C SER A 21 -17.08 -6.87 0.13
N ASN A 22 -17.40 -6.36 1.33
CA ASN A 22 -18.78 -6.11 1.74
C ASN A 22 -19.47 -5.08 0.85
N GLN A 23 -18.72 -4.20 0.23
CA GLN A 23 -19.23 -3.19 -0.70
C GLN A 23 -19.26 -3.70 -2.16
N GLY A 24 -18.80 -4.94 -2.41
CA GLY A 24 -18.76 -5.53 -3.74
C GLY A 24 -17.59 -5.11 -4.61
N TRP A 25 -16.70 -4.25 -4.10
CA TRP A 25 -15.59 -3.71 -4.90
C TRP A 25 -14.45 -4.69 -5.12
N LEU A 26 -14.26 -5.66 -4.21
CA LEU A 26 -13.12 -6.58 -4.29
C LEU A 26 -13.13 -7.36 -5.62
N ASP A 27 -14.28 -7.95 -5.97
CA ASP A 27 -14.44 -8.69 -7.21
C ASP A 27 -14.55 -7.77 -8.42
N LEU A 28 -15.32 -6.69 -8.29
CA LEU A 28 -15.57 -5.77 -9.40
C LEU A 28 -14.27 -5.13 -9.91
N LEU A 29 -13.35 -4.78 -9.02
CA LEU A 29 -12.07 -4.18 -9.38
C LEU A 29 -10.93 -5.19 -9.46
N SER A 30 -11.22 -6.47 -9.24
CA SER A 30 -10.21 -7.55 -9.22
C SER A 30 -9.04 -7.22 -8.26
N ILE A 31 -9.37 -6.73 -7.07
CA ILE A 31 -8.38 -6.38 -6.06
C ILE A 31 -7.90 -7.64 -5.33
N ARG A 32 -6.58 -7.75 -5.21
CA ARG A 32 -5.94 -8.85 -4.49
C ARG A 32 -4.83 -8.32 -3.61
N PHE A 33 -4.79 -8.77 -2.36
CA PHE A 33 -3.73 -8.46 -1.42
C PHE A 33 -2.80 -9.66 -1.27
N VAL A 34 -1.50 -9.42 -1.36
CA VAL A 34 -0.48 -10.47 -1.15
C VAL A 34 0.51 -10.03 -0.09
N THR A 35 1.00 -10.97 0.71
CA THR A 35 2.00 -10.71 1.74
C THR A 35 3.40 -10.88 1.18
N LEU A 36 4.42 -10.40 1.91
CA LEU A 36 5.82 -10.61 1.54
C LEU A 36 6.14 -12.10 1.49
N GLU A 37 5.62 -12.87 2.44
CA GLU A 37 5.81 -14.32 2.49
C GLU A 37 5.26 -15.03 1.26
N GLU A 38 4.07 -14.64 0.81
CA GLU A 38 3.43 -15.23 -0.38
C GLU A 38 4.24 -15.03 -1.65
N VAL A 39 5.02 -13.96 -1.72
CA VAL A 39 5.88 -13.65 -2.88
C VAL A 39 7.34 -14.03 -2.63
N ALA A 40 7.61 -14.77 -1.57
CA ALA A 40 8.95 -15.26 -1.18
C ALA A 40 9.96 -14.14 -0.89
N LEU A 41 9.50 -13.01 -0.36
CA LEU A 41 10.36 -11.97 0.17
C LEU A 41 10.52 -12.14 1.68
N SER A 42 11.74 -11.93 2.18
CA SER A 42 11.97 -11.91 3.63
C SER A 42 11.24 -10.73 4.27
N VAL A 43 10.66 -10.95 5.47
CA VAL A 43 10.05 -9.88 6.26
C VAL A 43 11.10 -8.85 6.72
N GLU A 44 12.38 -9.22 6.66
CA GLU A 44 13.51 -8.34 6.99
C GLU A 44 14.08 -7.61 5.77
N SER A 45 13.49 -7.80 4.59
CA SER A 45 13.90 -7.08 3.38
C SER A 45 13.81 -5.58 3.59
N ASP A 46 14.82 -4.84 3.12
CA ASP A 46 14.77 -3.38 3.23
C ASP A 46 13.75 -2.77 2.26
N ASP A 47 13.42 -1.51 2.49
CA ASP A 47 12.38 -0.81 1.71
C ASP A 47 12.72 -0.75 0.22
N ARG A 48 14.00 -0.67 -0.12
CA ARG A 48 14.44 -0.61 -1.52
C ARG A 48 14.14 -1.92 -2.25
N VAL A 49 14.45 -3.04 -1.61
CA VAL A 49 14.15 -4.37 -2.17
C VAL A 49 12.65 -4.54 -2.38
N VAL A 50 11.86 -4.21 -1.36
CA VAL A 50 10.40 -4.36 -1.40
C VAL A 50 9.79 -3.46 -2.48
N TRP A 51 10.19 -2.19 -2.54
CA TRP A 51 9.68 -1.24 -3.51
C TRP A 51 10.03 -1.65 -4.94
N ARG A 52 11.28 -2.04 -5.19
CA ARG A 52 11.71 -2.50 -6.52
C ARG A 52 10.95 -3.75 -6.95
N PHE A 53 10.75 -4.69 -6.04
CA PHE A 53 9.97 -5.90 -6.32
C PHE A 53 8.54 -5.53 -6.72
N ALA A 54 7.89 -4.67 -5.95
CA ALA A 54 6.53 -4.21 -6.23
C ALA A 54 6.44 -3.57 -7.63
N GLN A 55 7.34 -2.64 -7.95
CA GLN A 55 7.36 -1.97 -9.25
C GLN A 55 7.59 -2.97 -10.39
N SER A 56 8.54 -3.88 -10.24
CA SER A 56 8.87 -4.86 -11.28
C SER A 56 7.74 -5.85 -11.55
N ASN A 57 6.89 -6.09 -10.56
CA ASN A 57 5.79 -7.05 -10.65
C ASN A 57 4.42 -6.37 -10.79
N GLN A 58 4.37 -5.08 -11.06
CA GLN A 58 3.13 -4.32 -11.24
C GLN A 58 2.23 -4.38 -10.01
N MET A 59 2.83 -4.32 -8.82
CA MET A 59 2.12 -4.32 -7.55
C MET A 59 2.19 -2.95 -6.91
N ILE A 60 1.11 -2.59 -6.20
CA ILE A 60 1.08 -1.36 -5.40
C ILE A 60 1.45 -1.73 -3.96
N LEU A 61 2.50 -1.10 -3.44
CA LEU A 61 2.94 -1.32 -2.06
C LEU A 61 1.98 -0.64 -1.09
N LEU A 62 1.50 -1.40 -0.12
CA LEU A 62 0.67 -0.91 0.99
C LEU A 62 1.47 -1.02 2.28
N THR A 63 1.72 0.10 2.93
CA THR A 63 2.60 0.17 4.10
C THR A 63 2.10 1.18 5.13
N ALA A 64 2.57 1.08 6.37
CA ALA A 64 2.45 2.12 7.37
C ALA A 64 3.80 2.78 7.66
N ASN A 65 4.83 2.43 6.91
CA ASN A 65 6.18 2.93 7.09
C ASN A 65 6.29 4.40 6.72
N ARG A 66 6.55 5.24 7.71
CA ARG A 66 6.72 6.69 7.55
C ARG A 66 8.17 7.12 7.78
N ARG A 67 9.09 6.18 7.78
CA ARG A 67 10.51 6.43 8.03
C ARG A 67 11.10 7.31 6.92
N MET A 68 11.68 8.44 7.32
CA MET A 68 12.19 9.45 6.39
C MET A 68 13.71 9.50 6.30
N LYS A 69 14.42 8.80 7.19
CA LYS A 69 15.88 8.84 7.29
C LYS A 69 16.50 7.47 7.05
N GLY A 70 17.67 7.47 6.46
CA GLY A 70 18.44 6.28 6.18
C GLY A 70 18.55 6.00 4.69
N LYS A 71 19.66 5.39 4.32
CA LYS A 71 20.03 5.11 2.92
C LYS A 71 19.00 4.26 2.17
N ASN A 72 18.37 3.32 2.87
CA ASN A 72 17.37 2.43 2.28
C ASN A 72 15.97 2.68 2.85
N SER A 73 15.72 3.87 3.42
CA SER A 73 14.37 4.23 3.84
C SER A 73 13.47 4.38 2.61
N LEU A 74 12.19 4.15 2.78
CA LEU A 74 11.22 4.29 1.69
C LEU A 74 11.27 5.69 1.06
N GLU A 75 11.38 6.74 1.88
CA GLU A 75 11.51 8.11 1.38
C GLU A 75 12.74 8.29 0.49
N GLN A 76 13.87 7.75 0.90
CA GLN A 76 15.10 7.86 0.11
C GLN A 76 14.97 7.08 -1.20
N VAL A 77 14.38 5.90 -1.16
CA VAL A 77 14.13 5.09 -2.36
C VAL A 77 13.25 5.86 -3.35
N LEU A 78 12.18 6.48 -2.87
CA LEU A 78 11.29 7.27 -3.72
C LEU A 78 12.00 8.47 -4.33
N ARG A 79 12.83 9.17 -3.57
CA ARG A 79 13.61 10.29 -4.09
C ARG A 79 14.58 9.87 -5.20
N GLU A 80 15.18 8.71 -5.06
CA GLU A 80 16.19 8.24 -6.00
C GLU A 80 15.61 7.52 -7.21
N GLU A 81 14.52 6.76 -7.05
CA GLU A 81 14.06 5.80 -8.06
C GLU A 81 12.66 6.03 -8.59
N ASN A 82 11.84 6.87 -7.95
CA ASN A 82 10.48 7.14 -8.42
C ASN A 82 10.51 7.88 -9.76
N THR A 83 9.67 7.45 -10.69
CA THR A 83 9.50 8.07 -12.01
C THR A 83 8.04 8.43 -12.24
N ILE A 84 7.75 9.17 -13.31
CA ILE A 84 6.38 9.55 -13.66
C ILE A 84 5.48 8.36 -13.99
N THR A 85 6.07 7.19 -14.28
CA THR A 85 5.34 5.96 -14.60
C THR A 85 5.31 4.96 -13.44
N SER A 86 5.93 5.29 -12.30
CA SER A 86 5.93 4.42 -11.13
C SER A 86 4.54 4.33 -10.50
N LEU A 87 4.17 3.14 -10.04
CA LEU A 87 2.98 2.95 -9.23
C LEU A 87 3.16 3.66 -7.89
N PRO A 88 2.11 4.30 -7.36
CA PRO A 88 2.21 4.97 -6.06
C PRO A 88 2.35 3.97 -4.92
N VAL A 89 2.91 4.44 -3.81
CA VAL A 89 2.92 3.70 -2.54
C VAL A 89 1.76 4.22 -1.70
N ILE A 90 0.89 3.32 -1.27
CA ILE A 90 -0.23 3.68 -0.39
C ILE A 90 0.22 3.49 1.05
N THR A 91 0.17 4.55 1.82
CA THR A 91 0.60 4.56 3.22
C THR A 91 -0.58 4.80 4.15
N LEU A 92 -0.80 3.86 5.08
CA LEU A 92 -1.76 4.04 6.15
C LEU A 92 -1.20 5.04 7.16
N GLY A 93 -1.88 6.17 7.34
CA GLY A 93 -1.36 7.27 8.15
C GLY A 93 -1.25 6.95 9.63
N ASP A 94 -2.21 6.22 10.19
CA ASP A 94 -2.24 5.85 11.60
C ASP A 94 -2.76 4.43 11.77
N GLY A 95 -1.85 3.47 11.89
CA GLY A 95 -2.18 2.05 12.01
C GLY A 95 -2.90 1.71 13.32
N GLU A 96 -2.56 2.35 14.43
CA GLU A 96 -3.24 2.12 15.70
C GLU A 96 -4.67 2.62 15.68
N ARG A 97 -4.88 3.82 15.20
CA ARG A 97 -6.22 4.41 15.07
C ARG A 97 -7.11 3.57 14.16
N PHE A 98 -6.54 3.00 13.12
CA PHE A 98 -7.26 2.11 12.21
C PHE A 98 -7.86 0.91 12.94
N LEU A 99 -7.15 0.36 13.95
CA LEU A 99 -7.60 -0.80 14.71
C LEU A 99 -8.56 -0.45 15.85
N GLN A 100 -8.58 0.82 16.29
CA GLN A 100 -9.29 1.25 17.51
C GLN A 100 -10.53 2.09 17.24
N ASN A 101 -10.75 2.51 16.02
CA ASN A 101 -11.79 3.48 15.65
C ASN A 101 -12.64 2.94 14.52
N TYR A 102 -13.93 3.30 14.48
CA TYR A 102 -14.83 2.88 13.41
C TYR A 102 -14.86 3.84 12.22
N ILE A 103 -14.67 5.11 12.48
CA ILE A 103 -14.76 6.16 11.44
C ILE A 103 -13.49 6.18 10.59
N TYR A 104 -12.34 6.08 11.24
CA TYR A 104 -11.06 6.16 10.55
C TYR A 104 -10.88 5.05 9.49
N PRO A 105 -11.21 3.77 9.76
CA PRO A 105 -11.15 2.75 8.72
C PRO A 105 -12.04 3.03 7.52
N GLU A 106 -13.24 3.60 7.74
CA GLU A 106 -14.14 3.98 6.64
C GLU A 106 -13.53 5.05 5.75
N GLU A 107 -12.91 6.06 6.37
CA GLU A 107 -12.19 7.11 5.64
C GLU A 107 -11.02 6.53 4.83
N CYS A 108 -10.29 5.59 5.41
CA CYS A 108 -9.19 4.89 4.72
C CYS A 108 -9.69 4.10 3.52
N VAL A 109 -10.80 3.37 3.68
CA VAL A 109 -11.41 2.59 2.60
C VAL A 109 -11.85 3.50 1.46
N ASN A 110 -12.51 4.60 1.78
CA ASN A 110 -12.98 5.54 0.76
C ASN A 110 -11.83 6.14 -0.03
N GLN A 111 -10.76 6.54 0.65
CA GLN A 111 -9.58 7.10 -0.01
C GLN A 111 -8.84 6.02 -0.83
N PHE A 112 -8.74 4.81 -0.29
CA PHE A 112 -8.15 3.68 -1.00
C PHE A 112 -8.90 3.42 -2.32
N LEU A 113 -10.22 3.35 -2.28
CA LEU A 113 -11.05 3.10 -3.46
C LEU A 113 -10.92 4.22 -4.49
N GLU A 114 -10.85 5.48 -4.06
CA GLU A 114 -10.63 6.60 -4.97
C GLU A 114 -9.32 6.46 -5.71
N ILE A 115 -8.24 6.13 -5.00
CA ILE A 115 -6.92 5.93 -5.61
C ILE A 115 -6.98 4.78 -6.62
N VAL A 116 -7.60 3.66 -6.28
CA VAL A 116 -7.70 2.50 -7.15
C VAL A 116 -8.52 2.81 -8.41
N LEU A 117 -9.67 3.47 -8.24
CA LEU A 117 -10.55 3.82 -9.36
C LEU A 117 -9.89 4.80 -10.33
N TYR A 118 -9.07 5.69 -9.82
CA TYR A 118 -8.40 6.72 -10.63
C TYR A 118 -6.88 6.56 -10.63
N ILE A 119 -6.41 5.32 -10.62
CA ILE A 119 -4.97 5.03 -10.47
C ILE A 119 -4.10 5.77 -11.49
N ASN A 120 -4.59 5.96 -12.70
CA ASN A 120 -3.83 6.66 -13.73
C ASN A 120 -3.51 8.12 -13.37
N ASN A 121 -4.33 8.73 -12.52
CA ASN A 121 -4.10 10.10 -12.03
C ASN A 121 -3.04 10.15 -10.94
N TYR A 122 -2.66 9.01 -10.38
CA TYR A 122 -1.72 8.93 -9.27
C TYR A 122 -0.36 8.34 -9.65
N MET A 123 -0.17 7.97 -10.91
CA MET A 123 1.12 7.46 -11.38
C MET A 123 2.19 8.52 -11.18
N GLY A 124 3.32 8.12 -10.60
CA GLY A 124 4.43 9.01 -10.32
C GLY A 124 4.29 9.85 -9.05
N ALA A 125 3.17 9.76 -8.34
CA ALA A 125 2.92 10.54 -7.12
C ALA A 125 3.88 10.19 -5.97
N GLY A 126 4.48 9.02 -5.99
CA GLY A 126 5.36 8.52 -4.95
C GLY A 126 4.57 7.92 -3.81
N ARG A 127 4.35 8.69 -2.75
CA ARG A 127 3.62 8.25 -1.56
C ARG A 127 2.26 8.93 -1.46
N LEU A 128 1.23 8.14 -1.20
CA LEU A 128 -0.14 8.62 -0.94
C LEU A 128 -0.61 8.10 0.41
N PHE A 129 -1.21 8.96 1.22
CA PHE A 129 -1.74 8.56 2.53
C PHE A 129 -3.24 8.23 2.46
N ILE A 130 -3.66 7.22 3.23
CA ILE A 130 -5.06 6.85 3.43
C ILE A 130 -5.36 6.88 4.93
N PRO A 131 -6.23 7.75 5.37
CA PRO A 131 -6.09 9.20 5.23
C PRO A 131 -4.85 9.74 5.80
#